data_3e7422d86a42a25bbb8ab8282e93cf31
#
_entry.id   3e7422d86a42a25bbb8ab8282e93cf31
#
_cell.length_a   1.000
_cell.length_b   1.000
_cell.length_c   1.000
_cell.angle_alpha   90.00
_cell.angle_beta   90.00
_cell.angle_gamma   90.00
#
_symmetry.space_group_name_H-M   'P 1'
#
loop_
_entity.id
_entity.type
_entity.pdbx_description
1 polymer ?
#
loop_
_entity_poly.entity_id
_entity_poly.type
_entity_poly.pdbx_seq_one_letter_code
_entity_poly.pdbx_strand_id
1 'polypeptide(L)'
;MSNPTPPAKIVNLRDSVPTPITNDGAQGTSGQPLLELAEGNGKFDFRVVTVRPGGVSADHAHAWVQANLVLSGTGTVALGDEVHTVGPDDFVYVPPNVRHVFANTGAADLKLLSVLGPRD
;
A
#
# COMPACT_ATOMS: atom_id res chain seq x y z
N MET A 1 20.89 7.50 24.07
CA MET A 1 20.25 6.26 24.48
C MET A 1 19.38 5.76 23.35
N SER A 2 19.54 4.54 22.92
CA SER A 2 18.72 3.97 21.86
C SER A 2 17.39 3.46 22.42
N ASN A 3 16.35 3.51 21.60
CA ASN A 3 15.08 2.90 21.94
C ASN A 3 15.22 1.37 21.98
N PRO A 4 14.43 0.69 22.81
CA PRO A 4 14.40 -0.76 22.78
C PRO A 4 14.07 -1.27 21.39
N THR A 5 14.69 -2.36 20.99
CA THR A 5 14.31 -3.05 19.75
C THR A 5 12.89 -3.58 19.90
N PRO A 6 11.98 -3.27 18.96
CA PRO A 6 10.65 -3.86 19.01
C PRO A 6 10.72 -5.39 18.94
N PRO A 7 9.79 -6.10 19.55
CA PRO A 7 9.77 -7.54 19.48
C PRO A 7 9.50 -8.05 18.06
N ALA A 8 10.06 -9.19 17.73
CA ALA A 8 9.67 -9.90 16.53
C ALA A 8 8.18 -10.26 16.62
N LYS A 9 7.52 -10.34 15.47
CA LYS A 9 6.11 -10.70 15.46
C LYS A 9 5.74 -11.53 14.24
N ILE A 10 4.64 -12.24 14.36
CA ILE A 10 4.02 -12.97 13.25
C ILE A 10 2.58 -12.46 13.16
N VAL A 11 2.17 -12.07 11.96
CA VAL A 11 0.83 -11.53 11.72
C VAL A 11 0.15 -12.39 10.65
N ASN A 12 -1.09 -12.78 10.91
CA ASN A 12 -1.93 -13.40 9.90
C ASN A 12 -3.02 -12.41 9.50
N LEU A 13 -3.12 -12.11 8.23
CA LEU A 13 -4.10 -11.14 7.72
C LEU A 13 -5.54 -11.50 8.05
N ARG A 14 -5.85 -12.79 8.19
CA ARG A 14 -7.21 -13.23 8.54
C ARG A 14 -7.63 -12.82 9.94
N ASP A 15 -6.67 -12.51 10.81
CA ASP A 15 -6.93 -12.06 12.17
C ASP A 15 -7.03 -10.54 12.28
N SER A 16 -6.83 -9.83 11.17
CA SER A 16 -6.83 -8.37 11.10
C SER A 16 -8.10 -7.88 10.41
N VAL A 17 -8.73 -6.86 10.99
CA VAL A 17 -9.91 -6.23 10.41
C VAL A 17 -9.46 -5.09 9.49
N PRO A 18 -9.85 -5.10 8.19
CA PRO A 18 -9.52 -3.99 7.31
C PRO A 18 -10.11 -2.67 7.80
N THR A 19 -9.32 -1.62 7.77
CA THR A 19 -9.74 -0.26 8.12
C THR A 19 -9.93 0.55 6.83
N PRO A 20 -11.08 1.24 6.66
CA PRO A 20 -11.28 2.07 5.47
C PRO A 20 -10.21 3.14 5.33
N ILE A 21 -9.73 3.35 4.10
CA ILE A 21 -8.84 4.44 3.73
C ILE A 21 -9.68 5.41 2.91
N THR A 22 -9.79 6.65 3.39
CA THR A 22 -10.71 7.63 2.81
C THR A 22 -10.04 8.95 2.43
N ASN A 23 -8.74 9.09 2.71
CA ASN A 23 -8.00 10.31 2.38
C ASN A 23 -7.67 10.39 0.88
N ASP A 24 -7.44 11.61 0.40
CA ASP A 24 -6.94 11.89 -0.96
C ASP A 24 -7.78 11.23 -2.07
N GLY A 25 -9.10 11.22 -1.89
CA GLY A 25 -10.02 10.70 -2.90
C GLY A 25 -10.16 9.18 -2.93
N ALA A 26 -9.56 8.46 -1.99
CA ALA A 26 -9.68 7.00 -1.95
C ALA A 26 -11.14 6.57 -1.77
N GLN A 27 -11.55 5.57 -2.54
CA GLN A 27 -12.90 4.98 -2.47
C GLN A 27 -12.80 3.47 -2.62
N GLY A 28 -13.60 2.75 -1.84
CA GLY A 28 -13.60 1.30 -1.89
C GLY A 28 -12.27 0.68 -1.48
N THR A 29 -11.48 1.40 -0.70
CA THR A 29 -10.11 1.02 -0.34
C THR A 29 -10.03 0.82 1.17
N SER A 30 -9.28 -0.19 1.57
CA SER A 30 -9.02 -0.48 2.99
C SER A 30 -7.57 -0.92 3.18
N GLY A 31 -7.10 -0.83 4.42
CA GLY A 31 -5.74 -1.21 4.78
C GLY A 31 -5.73 -2.14 5.98
N GLN A 32 -4.78 -3.08 5.98
CA GLN A 32 -4.51 -3.97 7.09
C GLN A 32 -3.02 -3.85 7.43
N PRO A 33 -2.66 -3.29 8.60
CA PRO A 33 -1.27 -3.13 8.95
C PRO A 33 -0.60 -4.48 9.24
N LEU A 34 0.61 -4.64 8.74
CA LEU A 34 1.49 -5.77 9.06
C LEU A 34 2.58 -5.34 10.02
N LEU A 35 3.19 -4.20 9.76
CA LEU A 35 4.17 -3.56 10.62
C LEU A 35 3.89 -2.06 10.62
N GLU A 36 3.54 -1.51 11.77
CA GLU A 36 3.33 -0.08 11.88
C GLU A 36 4.66 0.66 12.01
N LEU A 37 4.67 1.94 11.67
CA LEU A 37 5.89 2.74 11.60
C LEU A 37 6.70 2.70 12.91
N ALA A 38 6.02 2.78 14.06
CA ALA A 38 6.69 2.71 15.37
C ALA A 38 7.38 1.36 15.58
N GLU A 39 6.78 0.27 15.11
CA GLU A 39 7.35 -1.07 15.18
C GLU A 39 8.54 -1.25 14.25
N GLY A 40 8.56 -0.51 13.14
CA GLY A 40 9.66 -0.50 12.16
C GLY A 40 10.74 0.53 12.48
N ASN A 41 10.92 0.89 13.74
CA ASN A 41 11.90 1.89 14.21
C ASN A 41 11.70 3.28 13.59
N GLY A 42 10.47 3.63 13.23
CA GLY A 42 10.15 4.91 12.60
C GLY A 42 10.60 5.00 11.15
N LYS A 43 11.05 3.90 10.54
CA LYS A 43 11.60 3.90 9.17
C LYS A 43 10.62 3.36 8.14
N PHE A 44 9.94 2.26 8.45
CA PHE A 44 9.08 1.56 7.50
C PHE A 44 7.74 1.25 8.11
N ASP A 45 6.69 1.27 7.27
CA ASP A 45 5.47 0.57 7.58
C ASP A 45 5.11 -0.37 6.42
N PHE A 46 4.49 -1.48 6.77
CA PHE A 46 4.08 -2.55 5.83
C PHE A 46 2.60 -2.78 6.03
N ARG A 47 1.85 -2.78 4.95
CA ARG A 47 0.41 -3.04 5.03
C ARG A 47 -0.08 -3.72 3.77
N VAL A 48 -1.21 -4.41 3.88
CA VAL A 48 -1.94 -4.87 2.71
C VAL A 48 -3.06 -3.87 2.44
N VAL A 49 -3.08 -3.35 1.24
CA VAL A 49 -4.14 -2.46 0.76
C VAL A 49 -5.05 -3.26 -0.15
N THR A 50 -6.35 -3.19 0.10
CA THR A 50 -7.37 -3.84 -0.73
C THR A 50 -8.22 -2.77 -1.38
N VAL A 51 -8.33 -2.83 -2.71
CA VAL A 51 -9.18 -1.94 -3.50
C VAL A 51 -10.28 -2.79 -4.13
N ARG A 52 -11.53 -2.47 -3.79
CA ARG A 52 -12.69 -3.21 -4.31
C ARG A 52 -12.91 -2.91 -5.79
N PRO A 53 -13.62 -3.77 -6.53
CA PRO A 53 -13.97 -3.48 -7.93
C PRO A 53 -14.61 -2.10 -8.07
N GLY A 54 -14.09 -1.30 -9.00
CA GLY A 54 -14.51 0.09 -9.19
C GLY A 54 -13.92 1.10 -8.22
N GLY A 55 -13.15 0.65 -7.23
CA GLY A 55 -12.50 1.52 -6.26
C GLY A 55 -11.19 2.12 -6.75
N VAL A 56 -10.71 3.10 -6.00
CA VAL A 56 -9.42 3.76 -6.25
C VAL A 56 -8.70 3.97 -4.91
N SER A 57 -7.38 3.85 -4.93
CA SER A 57 -6.55 4.17 -3.77
C SER A 57 -6.38 5.67 -3.61
N ALA A 58 -5.69 6.10 -2.54
CA ALA A 58 -5.37 7.51 -2.37
C ALA A 58 -4.54 8.03 -3.54
N ASP A 59 -4.92 9.19 -4.06
CA ASP A 59 -4.22 9.88 -5.15
C ASP A 59 -3.30 10.93 -4.54
N HIS A 60 -2.03 10.60 -4.42
CA HIS A 60 -1.09 11.45 -3.70
C HIS A 60 0.36 11.23 -4.15
N ALA A 61 1.23 12.09 -3.62
CA ALA A 61 2.68 11.97 -3.71
C ALA A 61 3.26 12.26 -2.34
N HIS A 62 4.38 11.65 -2.01
CA HIS A 62 5.05 11.88 -0.74
C HIS A 62 6.57 11.73 -0.86
N ALA A 63 7.28 12.22 0.16
CA ALA A 63 8.74 12.32 0.12
C ALA A 63 9.46 10.98 0.27
N TRP A 64 8.82 9.98 0.87
CA TRP A 64 9.38 8.64 0.99
C TRP A 64 8.96 7.76 -0.16
N VAL A 65 9.75 6.74 -0.44
CA VAL A 65 9.44 5.78 -1.50
C VAL A 65 8.33 4.84 -1.06
N GLN A 66 7.68 4.23 -2.04
CA GLN A 66 6.70 3.19 -1.80
C GLN A 66 6.95 2.03 -2.75
N ALA A 67 7.04 0.83 -2.20
CA ALA A 67 7.17 -0.39 -2.98
C ALA A 67 5.89 -1.21 -2.83
N ASN A 68 5.37 -1.72 -3.95
CA ASN A 68 4.10 -2.46 -3.94
C ASN A 68 4.26 -3.75 -4.73
N LEU A 69 3.78 -4.84 -4.15
CA LEU A 69 3.65 -6.11 -4.86
C LEU A 69 2.17 -6.42 -5.00
N VAL A 70 1.69 -6.61 -6.23
CA VAL A 70 0.32 -7.04 -6.46
C VAL A 70 0.20 -8.50 -6.04
N LEU A 71 -0.63 -8.77 -5.04
CA LEU A 71 -0.87 -10.13 -4.53
C LEU A 71 -1.95 -10.84 -5.33
N SER A 72 -3.01 -10.13 -5.66
CA SER A 72 -4.14 -10.70 -6.41
C SER A 72 -4.96 -9.58 -7.04
N GLY A 73 -5.75 -9.94 -8.04
CA GLY A 73 -6.60 -9.01 -8.76
C GLY A 73 -5.86 -8.30 -9.90
N THR A 74 -6.60 -7.48 -10.64
CA THR A 74 -6.07 -6.70 -11.77
C THR A 74 -6.55 -5.27 -11.69
N GLY A 75 -5.77 -4.36 -12.23
CA GLY A 75 -6.13 -2.95 -12.22
C GLY A 75 -5.15 -2.11 -13.00
N THR A 76 -5.12 -0.83 -12.66
CA THR A 76 -4.16 0.12 -13.23
C THR A 76 -3.45 0.85 -12.12
N VAL A 77 -2.27 1.38 -12.42
CA VAL A 77 -1.57 2.33 -11.57
C VAL A 77 -1.18 3.53 -12.41
N ALA A 78 -1.52 4.72 -11.92
CA ALA A 78 -0.99 5.96 -12.47
C ALA A 78 0.31 6.29 -11.75
N LEU A 79 1.37 6.53 -12.50
CA LEU A 79 2.69 6.96 -12.00
C LEU A 79 3.02 8.26 -12.72
N GLY A 80 2.88 9.38 -12.01
CA GLY A 80 2.93 10.69 -12.67
C GLY A 80 1.84 10.78 -13.74
N ASP A 81 2.24 11.02 -14.97
CA ASP A 81 1.32 11.15 -16.11
C ASP A 81 1.09 9.84 -16.89
N GLU A 82 1.76 8.78 -16.49
CA GLU A 82 1.64 7.49 -17.16
C GLU A 82 0.68 6.55 -16.40
N VAL A 83 -0.09 5.79 -17.16
CA VAL A 83 -1.00 4.77 -16.61
C VAL A 83 -0.57 3.41 -17.13
N HIS A 84 -0.38 2.47 -16.21
CA HIS A 84 0.04 1.10 -16.51
C HIS A 84 -0.98 0.09 -16.01
N THR A 85 -1.17 -0.99 -16.75
CA THR A 85 -1.97 -2.13 -16.30
C THR A 85 -1.12 -2.97 -15.35
N VAL A 86 -1.72 -3.46 -14.27
CA VAL A 86 -1.06 -4.33 -13.30
C VAL A 86 -1.91 -5.56 -12.99
N GLY A 87 -1.24 -6.64 -12.64
CA GLY A 87 -1.87 -7.89 -12.25
C GLY A 87 -0.99 -8.65 -11.24
N PRO A 88 -1.38 -9.88 -10.88
CA PRO A 88 -0.67 -10.66 -9.85
C PRO A 88 0.83 -10.76 -10.15
N ASP A 89 1.63 -10.62 -9.10
CA ASP A 89 3.09 -10.68 -9.11
C ASP A 89 3.79 -9.48 -9.74
N ASP A 90 3.04 -8.47 -10.22
CA ASP A 90 3.67 -7.22 -10.66
C ASP A 90 4.20 -6.44 -9.48
N PHE A 91 5.41 -5.93 -9.61
CA PHE A 91 6.04 -5.06 -8.63
C PHE A 91 6.03 -3.61 -9.13
N VAL A 92 5.55 -2.70 -8.31
CA VAL A 92 5.49 -1.27 -8.63
C VAL A 92 6.33 -0.49 -7.63
N TYR A 93 7.39 0.14 -8.12
CA TYR A 93 8.21 1.04 -7.32
C TYR A 93 7.78 2.48 -7.58
N VAL A 94 7.50 3.21 -6.51
CA VAL A 94 7.13 4.63 -6.57
C VAL A 94 8.26 5.46 -5.97
N PRO A 95 9.00 6.22 -6.81
CA PRO A 95 10.06 7.11 -6.32
C PRO A 95 9.51 8.24 -5.43
N PRO A 96 10.42 8.95 -4.71
CA PRO A 96 9.99 10.11 -3.92
C PRO A 96 9.27 11.15 -4.79
N ASN A 97 8.18 11.69 -4.26
CA ASN A 97 7.41 12.81 -4.84
C ASN A 97 6.76 12.50 -6.21
N VAL A 98 6.63 11.23 -6.56
CA VAL A 98 5.89 10.82 -7.76
C VAL A 98 4.44 10.53 -7.37
N ARG A 99 3.52 11.21 -8.07
CA ARG A 99 2.08 10.97 -7.90
C ARG A 99 1.76 9.52 -8.27
N HIS A 100 0.96 8.87 -7.43
CA HIS A 100 0.56 7.49 -7.69
C HIS A 100 -0.85 7.24 -7.18
N VAL A 101 -1.59 6.44 -7.95
CA VAL A 101 -2.94 5.97 -7.58
C VAL A 101 -3.22 4.64 -8.28
N PHE A 102 -3.72 3.69 -7.51
CA PHE A 102 -4.18 2.39 -8.04
C PHE A 102 -5.68 2.44 -8.25
N ALA A 103 -6.15 1.86 -9.32
CA ALA A 103 -7.58 1.69 -9.60
C ALA A 103 -7.88 0.23 -9.92
N ASN A 104 -8.96 -0.28 -9.37
CA ASN A 104 -9.38 -1.65 -9.64
C ASN A 104 -10.32 -1.66 -10.85
N THR A 105 -9.85 -2.23 -11.94
CA THR A 105 -10.61 -2.37 -13.19
C THR A 105 -11.09 -3.80 -13.43
N GLY A 106 -10.82 -4.69 -12.49
CA GLY A 106 -11.22 -6.09 -12.55
C GLY A 106 -12.53 -6.38 -11.84
N ALA A 107 -12.87 -7.66 -11.77
CA ALA A 107 -14.11 -8.14 -11.15
C ALA A 107 -13.90 -8.63 -9.71
N ALA A 108 -12.64 -8.80 -9.27
CA ALA A 108 -12.28 -9.22 -7.92
C ALA A 108 -11.49 -8.12 -7.23
N ASP A 109 -11.31 -8.24 -5.91
CA ASP A 109 -10.50 -7.29 -5.14
C ASP A 109 -9.07 -7.24 -5.66
N LEU A 110 -8.52 -6.03 -5.75
CA LEU A 110 -7.10 -5.81 -6.03
C LEU A 110 -6.38 -5.67 -4.69
N LYS A 111 -5.45 -6.58 -4.41
CA LYS A 111 -4.69 -6.57 -3.16
C LYS A 111 -3.23 -6.30 -3.41
N LEU A 112 -2.68 -5.39 -2.64
CA LEU A 112 -1.31 -4.93 -2.74
C LEU A 112 -0.62 -5.10 -1.38
N LEU A 113 0.59 -5.69 -1.38
CA LEU A 113 1.50 -5.52 -0.27
C LEU A 113 2.22 -4.20 -0.48
N SER A 114 2.02 -3.24 0.39
CA SER A 114 2.64 -1.91 0.30
C SER A 114 3.65 -1.71 1.42
N VAL A 115 4.86 -1.30 1.03
CA VAL A 115 5.94 -0.96 1.93
C VAL A 115 6.27 0.51 1.73
N LEU A 116 6.14 1.30 2.79
CA LEU A 116 6.40 2.74 2.77
C LEU A 116 7.62 3.04 3.62
N GLY A 117 8.61 3.69 3.03
CA GLY A 117 9.86 4.04 3.69
C GLY A 117 11.06 3.76 2.81
N PRO A 118 12.29 4.05 3.30
CA PRO A 118 12.55 4.50 4.66
C PRO A 118 12.11 5.94 4.91
N ARG A 119 11.64 6.17 6.11
CA ARG A 119 11.33 7.52 6.60
C ARG A 119 12.54 8.09 7.30
N ASP A 120 12.85 9.31 7.02
CA ASP A 120 13.98 10.01 7.65
C ASP A 120 13.58 10.71 8.93
#